data_087d216703b217e76b1dbc94064c3d85
#
_entry.id   087d216703b217e76b1dbc94064c3d85
#
_cell.length_a   1.000
_cell.length_b   1.000
_cell.length_c   1.000
_cell.angle_alpha   90.00
_cell.angle_beta   90.00
_cell.angle_gamma   90.00
#
_symmetry.space_group_name_H-M   'P 1'
#
loop_
_entity.id
_entity.type
_entity.pdbx_description
1 polymer ?
#
loop_
_entity_poly.entity_id
_entity_poly.type
_entity_poly.pdbx_seq_one_letter_code
_entity_poly.pdbx_strand_id
1 'polypeptide(L)'
;MGYMKGKTVLITGGGRSVLSSGKCGSIGYGIATAYAKEGANIALTGRNMDKLMAAKEELESLYGVRVLPLQADVAAGQDNEVLVNRTVRAVIEEFGRLDVLINNAQASASGVPLVDHTTEQFELAMFSGLYAAFYYMKAAYPYLVMSKGTVINFASGAGLFGNYGQSAYAAAKEGIRGMSRVAATEWTKDGIGVFVVCPLAWTAQLEKFKNEFPEAFAANVKMPPAGHYGDTETEIGRVCVRIAHPDFKYMSGETLTLEGGMGLRP
;
A
#
# COMPACT_ATOMS: atom_id res chain seq x y z
N MET A 1 22.46 10.87 -4.74
CA MET A 1 22.44 9.39 -4.71
C MET A 1 21.37 8.98 -3.74
N GLY A 2 20.41 8.18 -4.17
CA GLY A 2 19.27 7.79 -3.34
C GLY A 2 19.70 6.99 -2.12
N TYR A 3 19.20 7.31 -0.94
CA TYR A 3 19.54 6.57 0.27
C TYR A 3 18.94 5.14 0.31
N MET A 4 18.09 4.80 -0.67
CA MET A 4 17.53 3.47 -0.86
C MET A 4 18.41 2.56 -1.73
N LYS A 5 19.53 3.07 -2.28
CA LYS A 5 20.43 2.26 -3.10
C LYS A 5 20.92 1.01 -2.36
N GLY A 6 20.70 -0.16 -2.97
CA GLY A 6 21.06 -1.47 -2.39
C GLY A 6 20.11 -1.97 -1.29
N LYS A 7 19.05 -1.23 -0.97
CA LYS A 7 17.96 -1.68 -0.11
C LYS A 7 16.86 -2.35 -0.92
N THR A 8 16.04 -3.16 -0.27
CA THR A 8 14.94 -3.90 -0.90
C THR A 8 13.60 -3.49 -0.31
N VAL A 9 12.64 -3.18 -1.16
CA VAL A 9 11.24 -2.92 -0.79
C VAL A 9 10.32 -3.98 -1.37
N LEU A 10 9.41 -4.50 -0.56
CA LEU A 10 8.30 -5.37 -0.98
C LEU A 10 7.00 -4.55 -0.94
N ILE A 11 6.33 -4.46 -2.09
CA ILE A 11 5.08 -3.67 -2.25
C ILE A 11 3.96 -4.60 -2.72
N THR A 12 2.89 -4.69 -1.94
CA THR A 12 1.70 -5.43 -2.36
C THR A 12 0.80 -4.55 -3.23
N GLY A 13 0.30 -5.11 -4.35
CA GLY A 13 -0.55 -4.37 -5.31
C GLY A 13 0.23 -3.39 -6.20
N GLY A 14 1.45 -3.76 -6.63
CA GLY A 14 2.38 -2.91 -7.37
C GLY A 14 2.33 -3.01 -8.90
N GLY A 15 1.33 -3.68 -9.48
CA GLY A 15 1.22 -3.83 -10.94
C GLY A 15 1.07 -2.48 -11.67
N ARG A 16 1.66 -2.39 -12.88
CA ARG A 16 1.64 -1.19 -13.71
C ARG A 16 0.21 -0.71 -13.97
N SER A 17 -0.02 0.55 -13.71
CA SER A 17 -1.25 1.27 -14.01
C SER A 17 -0.90 2.72 -14.34
N VAL A 18 -1.48 3.26 -15.41
CA VAL A 18 -1.21 4.62 -15.86
C VAL A 18 -2.52 5.37 -16.09
N LEU A 19 -2.48 6.66 -15.88
CA LEU A 19 -3.55 7.61 -16.20
C LEU A 19 -3.53 7.94 -17.70
N SER A 20 -4.58 8.55 -18.21
CA SER A 20 -4.63 9.10 -19.57
C SER A 20 -3.52 10.12 -19.84
N SER A 21 -3.01 10.79 -18.81
CA SER A 21 -1.89 11.72 -18.84
C SER A 21 -0.51 11.04 -18.92
N GLY A 22 -0.42 9.71 -18.84
CA GLY A 22 0.83 8.95 -18.77
C GLY A 22 1.45 8.85 -17.37
N LYS A 23 0.90 9.51 -16.36
CA LYS A 23 1.36 9.41 -14.96
C LYS A 23 0.97 8.07 -14.32
N CYS A 24 1.61 7.72 -13.20
CA CYS A 24 1.25 6.53 -12.42
C CYS A 24 -0.22 6.57 -11.99
N GLY A 25 -0.96 5.52 -12.35
CA GLY A 25 -2.42 5.43 -12.17
C GLY A 25 -2.85 4.56 -10.99
N SER A 26 -1.92 4.04 -10.18
CA SER A 26 -2.23 3.34 -8.93
C SER A 26 -1.22 3.68 -7.83
N ILE A 27 -1.66 3.64 -6.58
CA ILE A 27 -0.81 3.97 -5.43
C ILE A 27 0.40 3.04 -5.37
N GLY A 28 0.20 1.72 -5.48
CA GLY A 28 1.30 0.76 -5.41
C GLY A 28 2.34 0.94 -6.52
N TYR A 29 1.92 1.26 -7.76
CA TYR A 29 2.85 1.53 -8.86
C TYR A 29 3.56 2.89 -8.70
N GLY A 30 2.84 3.91 -8.21
CA GLY A 30 3.46 5.21 -7.88
C GLY A 30 4.53 5.09 -6.79
N ILE A 31 4.26 4.28 -5.75
CA ILE A 31 5.26 3.97 -4.71
C ILE A 31 6.46 3.24 -5.33
N ALA A 32 6.23 2.21 -6.14
CA ALA A 32 7.31 1.46 -6.81
C ALA A 32 8.20 2.39 -7.64
N THR A 33 7.60 3.31 -8.40
CA THR A 33 8.32 4.32 -9.18
C THR A 33 9.14 5.26 -8.30
N ALA A 34 8.59 5.72 -7.17
CA ALA A 34 9.32 6.57 -6.24
C ALA A 34 10.53 5.85 -5.61
N TYR A 35 10.38 4.58 -5.22
CA TYR A 35 11.50 3.77 -4.71
C TYR A 35 12.54 3.45 -5.79
N ALA A 36 12.11 3.19 -7.04
CA ALA A 36 13.01 2.99 -8.17
C ALA A 36 13.91 4.21 -8.43
N LYS A 37 13.33 5.41 -8.39
CA LYS A 37 14.07 6.68 -8.50
C LYS A 37 15.14 6.87 -7.43
N GLU A 38 14.97 6.25 -6.27
CA GLU A 38 15.95 6.26 -5.16
C GLU A 38 16.92 5.07 -5.19
N GLY A 39 16.82 4.21 -6.22
CA GLY A 39 17.77 3.12 -6.48
C GLY A 39 17.51 1.85 -5.66
N ALA A 40 16.31 1.64 -5.14
CA ALA A 40 15.94 0.43 -4.43
C ALA A 40 15.80 -0.79 -5.36
N ASN A 41 16.09 -1.98 -4.85
CA ASN A 41 15.56 -3.22 -5.41
C ASN A 41 14.07 -3.33 -5.02
N ILE A 42 13.23 -3.81 -5.93
CA ILE A 42 11.78 -3.77 -5.75
C ILE A 42 11.19 -5.15 -5.96
N ALA A 43 10.44 -5.66 -5.00
CA ALA A 43 9.56 -6.79 -5.17
C ALA A 43 8.11 -6.29 -5.27
N LEU A 44 7.40 -6.71 -6.32
CA LEU A 44 6.01 -6.33 -6.57
C LEU A 44 5.10 -7.54 -6.51
N THR A 45 4.01 -7.45 -5.75
CA THR A 45 2.97 -8.48 -5.84
C THR A 45 1.69 -7.96 -6.45
N GLY A 46 0.91 -8.86 -7.03
CA GLY A 46 -0.39 -8.56 -7.62
C GLY A 46 -1.00 -9.79 -8.29
N ARG A 47 -2.28 -9.70 -8.65
CA ARG A 47 -3.02 -10.81 -9.28
C ARG A 47 -2.73 -10.98 -10.77
N ASN A 48 -2.38 -9.90 -11.45
CA ASN A 48 -2.16 -9.88 -12.90
C ASN A 48 -0.66 -9.83 -13.19
N MET A 49 -0.12 -10.95 -13.71
CA MET A 49 1.31 -11.08 -14.02
C MET A 49 1.74 -10.13 -15.15
N ASP A 50 0.90 -9.89 -16.16
CA ASP A 50 1.26 -8.99 -17.28
C ASP A 50 1.49 -7.56 -16.79
N LYS A 51 0.65 -7.08 -15.84
CA LYS A 51 0.86 -5.77 -15.22
C LYS A 51 2.10 -5.72 -14.34
N LEU A 52 2.48 -6.81 -13.70
CA LEU A 52 3.70 -6.90 -12.91
C LEU A 52 4.94 -6.92 -13.83
N MET A 53 4.89 -7.66 -14.92
CA MET A 53 5.97 -7.71 -15.92
C MET A 53 6.15 -6.35 -16.60
N ALA A 54 5.05 -5.69 -16.99
CA ALA A 54 5.12 -4.34 -17.54
C ALA A 54 5.70 -3.31 -16.55
N ALA A 55 5.40 -3.45 -15.24
CA ALA A 55 6.03 -2.63 -14.21
C ALA A 55 7.54 -2.91 -14.11
N LYS A 56 7.93 -4.20 -14.14
CA LYS A 56 9.35 -4.61 -14.13
C LYS A 56 10.09 -3.98 -15.29
N GLU A 57 9.64 -4.21 -16.51
CA GLU A 57 10.30 -3.73 -17.75
C GLU A 57 10.48 -2.21 -17.73
N GLU A 58 9.44 -1.46 -17.35
CA GLU A 58 9.49 0.00 -17.30
C GLU A 58 10.45 0.50 -16.20
N LEU A 59 10.34 -0.04 -14.97
CA LEU A 59 11.18 0.43 -13.86
C LEU A 59 12.66 0.07 -14.04
N GLU A 60 12.96 -1.13 -14.55
CA GLU A 60 14.34 -1.56 -14.86
C GLU A 60 14.94 -0.72 -15.98
N SER A 61 14.16 -0.47 -17.05
CA SER A 61 14.62 0.33 -18.20
C SER A 61 14.89 1.79 -17.83
N LEU A 62 13.99 2.42 -17.05
CA LEU A 62 14.08 3.84 -16.74
C LEU A 62 15.08 4.17 -15.63
N TYR A 63 15.25 3.27 -14.66
CA TYR A 63 15.98 3.58 -13.40
C TYR A 63 17.16 2.66 -13.13
N GLY A 64 17.36 1.60 -13.93
CA GLY A 64 18.48 0.65 -13.76
C GLY A 64 18.43 -0.12 -12.44
N VAL A 65 17.26 -0.29 -11.85
CA VAL A 65 17.01 -1.07 -10.63
C VAL A 65 16.69 -2.52 -10.96
N ARG A 66 16.69 -3.41 -9.98
CA ARG A 66 16.20 -4.79 -10.12
C ARG A 66 14.77 -4.89 -9.61
N VAL A 67 13.88 -5.53 -10.40
CA VAL A 67 12.47 -5.72 -10.03
C VAL A 67 12.09 -7.20 -10.08
N LEU A 68 11.55 -7.71 -8.98
CA LEU A 68 11.03 -9.08 -8.85
C LEU A 68 9.49 -9.05 -8.89
N PRO A 69 8.85 -9.50 -9.97
CA PRO A 69 7.41 -9.64 -10.05
C PRO A 69 6.98 -10.97 -9.43
N LEU A 70 6.00 -10.96 -8.54
CA LEU A 70 5.47 -12.14 -7.84
C LEU A 70 3.94 -12.15 -7.93
N GLN A 71 3.39 -13.15 -8.60
CA GLN A 71 1.94 -13.28 -8.65
C GLN A 71 1.41 -13.77 -7.29
N ALA A 72 0.57 -12.96 -6.66
CA ALA A 72 -0.06 -13.27 -5.39
C ALA A 72 -1.44 -12.60 -5.30
N ASP A 73 -2.43 -13.38 -4.88
CA ASP A 73 -3.76 -12.86 -4.56
C ASP A 73 -3.91 -12.72 -3.04
N VAL A 74 -3.96 -11.50 -2.56
CA VAL A 74 -4.15 -11.22 -1.12
C VAL A 74 -5.54 -11.65 -0.60
N ALA A 75 -6.47 -11.96 -1.49
CA ALA A 75 -7.81 -12.45 -1.16
C ALA A 75 -7.91 -14.01 -1.13
N ALA A 76 -6.80 -14.72 -1.17
CA ALA A 76 -6.76 -16.19 -1.22
C ALA A 76 -7.33 -16.92 0.04
N GLY A 77 -7.95 -16.17 0.96
CA GLY A 77 -8.59 -16.73 2.15
C GLY A 77 -7.57 -17.35 3.12
N GLN A 78 -7.88 -18.54 3.64
CA GLN A 78 -7.03 -19.21 4.64
C GLN A 78 -5.67 -19.66 4.09
N ASP A 79 -5.55 -19.89 2.79
CA ASP A 79 -4.29 -20.28 2.14
C ASP A 79 -3.32 -19.11 1.96
N ASN A 80 -3.75 -17.88 2.28
CA ASN A 80 -2.98 -16.68 2.07
C ASN A 80 -1.67 -16.67 2.89
N GLU A 81 -1.65 -17.22 4.10
CA GLU A 81 -0.42 -17.31 4.92
C GLU A 81 0.69 -18.11 4.22
N VAL A 82 0.33 -19.23 3.58
CA VAL A 82 1.29 -20.05 2.82
C VAL A 82 1.84 -19.29 1.62
N LEU A 83 0.96 -18.60 0.88
CA LEU A 83 1.34 -17.78 -0.27
C LEU A 83 2.26 -16.62 0.16
N VAL A 84 1.94 -15.93 1.24
CA VAL A 84 2.74 -14.83 1.79
C VAL A 84 4.13 -15.31 2.22
N ASN A 85 4.22 -16.44 2.92
CA ASN A 85 5.51 -17.02 3.32
C ASN A 85 6.38 -17.34 2.11
N ARG A 86 5.80 -17.89 1.01
CA ARG A 86 6.54 -18.12 -0.25
C ARG A 86 7.00 -16.81 -0.87
N THR A 87 6.13 -15.81 -0.89
CA THR A 87 6.43 -14.49 -1.45
C THR A 87 7.61 -13.84 -0.73
N VAL A 88 7.58 -13.77 0.60
CA VAL A 88 8.67 -13.19 1.39
C VAL A 88 9.96 -13.97 1.21
N ARG A 89 9.90 -15.31 1.19
CA ARG A 89 11.07 -16.16 0.93
C ARG A 89 11.69 -15.86 -0.44
N ALA A 90 10.90 -15.76 -1.50
CA ALA A 90 11.38 -15.44 -2.84
C ALA A 90 12.08 -14.07 -2.89
N VAL A 91 11.60 -13.07 -2.15
CA VAL A 91 12.27 -11.77 -2.02
C VAL A 91 13.66 -11.90 -1.39
N ILE A 92 13.77 -12.74 -0.35
CA ILE A 92 15.05 -12.95 0.33
C ILE A 92 16.01 -13.78 -0.54
N GLU A 93 15.51 -14.78 -1.25
CA GLU A 93 16.32 -15.59 -2.20
C GLU A 93 16.88 -14.71 -3.32
N GLU A 94 16.08 -13.76 -3.85
CA GLU A 94 16.49 -12.88 -4.95
C GLU A 94 17.42 -11.74 -4.49
N PHE A 95 17.15 -11.09 -3.36
CA PHE A 95 17.83 -9.85 -2.97
C PHE A 95 18.70 -9.99 -1.72
N GLY A 96 18.60 -11.08 -0.96
CA GLY A 96 19.35 -11.32 0.28
C GLY A 96 18.88 -10.49 1.48
N ARG A 97 17.91 -9.59 1.31
CA ARG A 97 17.44 -8.66 2.36
C ARG A 97 16.03 -8.12 2.11
N LEU A 98 15.39 -7.65 3.17
CA LEU A 98 14.17 -6.86 3.11
C LEU A 98 14.30 -5.67 4.06
N ASP A 99 14.17 -4.46 3.55
CA ASP A 99 14.31 -3.20 4.31
C ASP A 99 12.98 -2.51 4.53
N VAL A 100 12.06 -2.62 3.56
CA VAL A 100 10.75 -1.98 3.64
C VAL A 100 9.67 -2.93 3.19
N LEU A 101 8.63 -3.06 4.00
CA LEU A 101 7.39 -3.75 3.65
C LEU A 101 6.26 -2.72 3.50
N ILE A 102 5.58 -2.73 2.35
CA ILE A 102 4.42 -1.86 2.07
C ILE A 102 3.18 -2.71 1.80
N ASN A 103 2.28 -2.75 2.77
CA ASN A 103 0.98 -3.41 2.67
C ASN A 103 -0.04 -2.42 2.09
N ASN A 104 -0.16 -2.42 0.77
CA ASN A 104 -1.04 -1.53 0.03
C ASN A 104 -2.23 -2.25 -0.62
N ALA A 105 -2.08 -3.51 -1.04
CA ALA A 105 -3.13 -4.25 -1.72
C ALA A 105 -4.35 -4.51 -0.83
N GLN A 106 -5.54 -4.31 -1.38
CA GLN A 106 -6.82 -4.74 -0.79
C GLN A 106 -7.90 -4.85 -1.87
N ALA A 107 -8.86 -5.73 -1.65
CA ALA A 107 -10.12 -5.83 -2.39
C ALA A 107 -11.30 -5.58 -1.43
N SER A 108 -12.37 -5.00 -1.93
CA SER A 108 -13.60 -4.79 -1.14
C SER A 108 -14.81 -4.58 -2.07
N ALA A 109 -15.99 -4.88 -1.57
CA ALA A 109 -17.24 -4.41 -2.12
C ALA A 109 -17.55 -3.02 -1.55
N SER A 110 -17.62 -1.99 -2.41
CA SER A 110 -17.86 -0.61 -2.02
C SER A 110 -19.26 -0.17 -2.46
N GLY A 111 -19.85 0.78 -1.73
CA GLY A 111 -21.20 1.32 -2.03
C GLY A 111 -22.35 0.44 -1.53
N VAL A 112 -22.05 -0.59 -0.71
CA VAL A 112 -23.06 -1.49 -0.15
C VAL A 112 -23.39 -1.03 1.29
N PRO A 113 -24.66 -0.72 1.62
CA PRO A 113 -25.06 -0.40 3.00
C PRO A 113 -24.74 -1.55 3.95
N LEU A 114 -24.48 -1.23 5.22
CA LEU A 114 -24.11 -2.24 6.22
C LEU A 114 -25.12 -3.39 6.31
N VAL A 115 -26.41 -3.07 6.26
CA VAL A 115 -27.51 -4.05 6.38
C VAL A 115 -27.57 -5.02 5.17
N ASP A 116 -27.07 -4.60 4.02
CA ASP A 116 -27.08 -5.36 2.77
C ASP A 116 -25.73 -6.06 2.49
N HIS A 117 -24.73 -5.89 3.36
CA HIS A 117 -23.43 -6.55 3.19
C HIS A 117 -23.56 -8.05 3.41
N THR A 118 -23.09 -8.84 2.47
CA THR A 118 -23.01 -10.30 2.67
C THR A 118 -21.76 -10.66 3.48
N THR A 119 -21.75 -11.85 4.09
CA THR A 119 -20.59 -12.38 4.82
C THR A 119 -19.37 -12.46 3.90
N GLU A 120 -19.54 -12.92 2.68
CA GLU A 120 -18.46 -13.07 1.69
C GLU A 120 -17.84 -11.71 1.31
N GLN A 121 -18.66 -10.67 1.17
CA GLN A 121 -18.16 -9.32 0.91
C GLN A 121 -17.40 -8.76 2.11
N PHE A 122 -17.84 -9.07 3.33
CA PHE A 122 -17.15 -8.68 4.54
C PHE A 122 -15.82 -9.42 4.68
N GLU A 123 -15.82 -10.73 4.50
CA GLU A 123 -14.63 -11.58 4.53
C GLU A 123 -13.63 -11.21 3.44
N LEU A 124 -14.07 -10.85 2.23
CA LEU A 124 -13.18 -10.36 1.17
C LEU A 124 -12.34 -9.19 1.63
N ALA A 125 -12.95 -8.20 2.30
CA ALA A 125 -12.24 -7.03 2.80
C ALA A 125 -11.30 -7.39 3.96
N MET A 126 -11.74 -8.27 4.87
CA MET A 126 -10.95 -8.72 6.02
C MET A 126 -9.73 -9.54 5.56
N PHE A 127 -9.92 -10.54 4.71
CA PHE A 127 -8.83 -11.41 4.25
C PHE A 127 -7.83 -10.66 3.37
N SER A 128 -8.31 -9.87 2.42
CA SER A 128 -7.42 -9.15 1.50
C SER A 128 -6.72 -7.95 2.15
N GLY A 129 -7.30 -7.36 3.19
CA GLY A 129 -6.75 -6.20 3.91
C GLY A 129 -6.04 -6.61 5.20
N LEU A 130 -6.81 -6.89 6.25
CA LEU A 130 -6.28 -7.09 7.60
C LEU A 130 -5.43 -8.35 7.73
N TYR A 131 -5.96 -9.51 7.31
CA TYR A 131 -5.22 -10.78 7.41
C TYR A 131 -3.98 -10.78 6.50
N ALA A 132 -4.09 -10.28 5.28
CA ALA A 132 -2.93 -10.16 4.39
C ALA A 132 -1.82 -9.31 5.01
N ALA A 133 -2.14 -8.12 5.54
CA ALA A 133 -1.17 -7.29 6.22
C ALA A 133 -0.55 -7.99 7.43
N PHE A 134 -1.35 -8.69 8.23
CA PHE A 134 -0.87 -9.49 9.37
C PHE A 134 0.14 -10.56 8.92
N TYR A 135 -0.19 -11.36 7.91
CA TYR A 135 0.69 -12.42 7.41
C TYR A 135 1.99 -11.86 6.84
N TYR A 136 1.93 -10.79 6.03
CA TYR A 136 3.13 -10.14 5.50
C TYR A 136 4.02 -9.56 6.61
N MET A 137 3.45 -8.91 7.61
CA MET A 137 4.18 -8.37 8.76
C MET A 137 4.87 -9.50 9.53
N LYS A 138 4.15 -10.58 9.85
CA LYS A 138 4.68 -11.75 10.56
C LYS A 138 5.81 -12.42 9.78
N ALA A 139 5.64 -12.66 8.47
CA ALA A 139 6.63 -13.30 7.62
C ALA A 139 7.88 -12.44 7.40
N ALA A 140 7.71 -11.11 7.31
CA ALA A 140 8.79 -10.17 7.08
C ALA A 140 9.59 -9.83 8.35
N TYR A 141 9.01 -10.00 9.54
CA TYR A 141 9.59 -9.59 10.82
C TYR A 141 11.08 -9.98 11.00
N PRO A 142 11.50 -11.25 10.85
CA PRO A 142 12.89 -11.64 11.10
C PRO A 142 13.88 -10.89 10.19
N TYR A 143 13.50 -10.58 8.98
CA TYR A 143 14.33 -9.87 8.01
C TYR A 143 14.35 -8.36 8.26
N LEU A 144 13.23 -7.82 8.73
CA LEU A 144 13.13 -6.42 9.15
C LEU A 144 13.93 -6.15 10.43
N VAL A 145 14.04 -7.11 11.35
CA VAL A 145 14.95 -7.04 12.51
C VAL A 145 16.39 -6.90 12.04
N MET A 146 16.83 -7.75 11.09
CA MET A 146 18.20 -7.72 10.55
C MET A 146 18.55 -6.41 9.87
N SER A 147 17.62 -5.84 9.13
CA SER A 147 17.80 -4.59 8.37
C SER A 147 17.51 -3.33 9.20
N LYS A 148 16.94 -3.47 10.40
CA LYS A 148 16.29 -2.39 11.15
C LYS A 148 15.31 -1.65 10.26
N GLY A 149 14.42 -2.42 9.62
CA GLY A 149 13.59 -1.98 8.50
C GLY A 149 12.39 -1.11 8.88
N THR A 150 11.48 -0.97 7.93
CA THR A 150 10.25 -0.18 8.08
C THR A 150 9.05 -0.93 7.51
N VAL A 151 7.93 -0.86 8.21
CA VAL A 151 6.61 -1.30 7.70
C VAL A 151 5.75 -0.06 7.45
N ILE A 152 5.12 -0.01 6.29
CA ILE A 152 4.13 1.01 5.93
C ILE A 152 2.83 0.29 5.57
N ASN A 153 1.84 0.43 6.40
CA ASN A 153 0.50 -0.14 6.20
C ASN A 153 -0.45 0.92 5.65
N PHE A 154 -1.20 0.57 4.62
CA PHE A 154 -2.19 1.46 4.03
C PHE A 154 -3.55 1.27 4.70
N ALA A 155 -3.99 2.28 5.45
CA ALA A 155 -5.34 2.45 5.96
C ALA A 155 -6.15 3.39 5.04
N SER A 156 -7.18 4.04 5.55
CA SER A 156 -8.04 4.93 4.76
C SER A 156 -8.78 5.92 5.63
N GLY A 157 -9.02 7.11 5.12
CA GLY A 157 -9.97 8.07 5.68
C GLY A 157 -11.40 7.50 5.81
N ALA A 158 -11.76 6.52 4.99
CA ALA A 158 -13.07 5.86 5.09
C ALA A 158 -13.32 5.21 6.46
N GLY A 159 -12.28 4.64 7.07
CA GLY A 159 -12.35 4.11 8.45
C GLY A 159 -12.40 5.23 9.49
N LEU A 160 -11.60 6.29 9.29
CA LEU A 160 -11.51 7.41 10.21
C LEU A 160 -12.82 8.21 10.32
N PHE A 161 -13.56 8.34 9.21
CA PHE A 161 -14.70 9.24 9.09
C PHE A 161 -16.04 8.53 8.86
N GLY A 162 -16.04 7.19 8.73
CA GLY A 162 -17.27 6.40 8.59
C GLY A 162 -17.99 6.63 7.27
N ASN A 163 -17.29 6.50 6.13
CA ASN A 163 -17.89 6.72 4.82
C ASN A 163 -19.02 5.73 4.52
N TYR A 164 -20.13 6.23 4.01
CA TYR A 164 -21.31 5.44 3.65
C TYR A 164 -20.93 4.30 2.68
N GLY A 165 -21.50 3.12 2.89
CA GLY A 165 -21.33 1.95 2.03
C GLY A 165 -19.92 1.32 2.08
N GLN A 166 -19.11 1.61 3.12
CA GLN A 166 -17.72 1.17 3.25
C GLN A 166 -17.50 0.31 4.51
N SER A 167 -18.53 -0.31 5.08
CA SER A 167 -18.46 -0.94 6.40
C SER A 167 -17.34 -2.00 6.51
N ALA A 168 -17.30 -2.97 5.60
CA ALA A 168 -16.28 -4.02 5.60
C ALA A 168 -14.87 -3.45 5.34
N TYR A 169 -14.76 -2.52 4.40
CA TYR A 169 -13.50 -1.84 4.09
C TYR A 169 -13.00 -1.02 5.28
N ALA A 170 -13.87 -0.23 5.89
CA ALA A 170 -13.55 0.57 7.08
C ALA A 170 -13.11 -0.31 8.26
N ALA A 171 -13.82 -1.41 8.52
CA ALA A 171 -13.46 -2.37 9.57
C ALA A 171 -12.06 -2.94 9.36
N ALA A 172 -11.74 -3.39 8.14
CA ALA A 172 -10.41 -3.90 7.80
C ALA A 172 -9.33 -2.82 7.96
N LYS A 173 -9.58 -1.58 7.51
CA LYS A 173 -8.62 -0.47 7.60
C LYS A 173 -8.38 0.00 9.03
N GLU A 174 -9.41 0.03 9.89
CA GLU A 174 -9.22 0.32 11.31
C GLU A 174 -8.55 -0.85 12.06
N GLY A 175 -8.83 -2.10 11.68
CA GLY A 175 -8.09 -3.26 12.16
C GLY A 175 -6.58 -3.16 11.85
N ILE A 176 -6.22 -2.77 10.63
CA ILE A 176 -4.82 -2.52 10.23
C ILE A 176 -4.20 -1.42 11.10
N ARG A 177 -4.91 -0.32 11.37
CA ARG A 177 -4.41 0.77 12.23
C ARG A 177 -4.16 0.28 13.67
N GLY A 178 -5.12 -0.46 14.24
CA GLY A 178 -4.98 -1.03 15.58
C GLY A 178 -3.77 -1.96 15.67
N MET A 179 -3.66 -2.92 14.76
CA MET A 179 -2.55 -3.86 14.66
C MET A 179 -1.20 -3.14 14.50
N SER A 180 -1.16 -2.09 13.66
CA SER A 180 0.08 -1.33 13.42
C SER A 180 0.60 -0.63 14.68
N ARG A 181 -0.29 -0.09 15.53
CA ARG A 181 0.10 0.52 16.81
C ARG A 181 0.72 -0.50 17.76
N VAL A 182 0.11 -1.69 17.85
CA VAL A 182 0.65 -2.78 18.68
C VAL A 182 2.03 -3.19 18.16
N ALA A 183 2.16 -3.43 16.85
CA ALA A 183 3.45 -3.77 16.24
C ALA A 183 4.51 -2.68 16.46
N ALA A 184 4.14 -1.39 16.38
CA ALA A 184 5.04 -0.29 16.68
C ALA A 184 5.57 -0.36 18.12
N THR A 185 4.68 -0.61 19.10
CA THR A 185 5.05 -0.76 20.50
C THR A 185 6.01 -1.94 20.73
N GLU A 186 5.75 -3.07 20.08
CA GLU A 186 6.54 -4.29 20.25
C GLU A 186 7.90 -4.24 19.53
N TRP A 187 7.94 -3.66 18.31
CA TRP A 187 9.07 -3.80 17.38
C TRP A 187 10.05 -2.62 17.38
N THR A 188 9.70 -1.50 18.02
CA THR A 188 10.60 -0.34 18.12
C THR A 188 11.92 -0.70 18.82
N LYS A 189 11.90 -1.58 19.82
CA LYS A 189 13.10 -2.10 20.49
C LYS A 189 14.06 -2.83 19.54
N ASP A 190 13.53 -3.43 18.48
CA ASP A 190 14.29 -4.13 17.45
C ASP A 190 14.75 -3.20 16.30
N GLY A 191 14.47 -1.91 16.43
CA GLY A 191 14.81 -0.86 15.47
C GLY A 191 13.88 -0.80 14.24
N ILE A 192 12.72 -1.45 14.28
CA ILE A 192 11.75 -1.42 13.19
C ILE A 192 10.79 -0.24 13.38
N GLY A 193 10.61 0.59 12.33
CA GLY A 193 9.57 1.61 12.28
C GLY A 193 8.28 1.04 11.68
N VAL A 194 7.13 1.31 12.29
CA VAL A 194 5.82 0.90 11.76
C VAL A 194 4.95 2.13 11.60
N PHE A 195 4.47 2.38 10.39
CA PHE A 195 3.67 3.55 10.04
C PHE A 195 2.38 3.15 9.34
N VAL A 196 1.37 4.00 9.47
CA VAL A 196 0.12 3.88 8.73
C VAL A 196 -0.03 5.10 7.83
N VAL A 197 -0.44 4.86 6.57
CA VAL A 197 -0.74 5.93 5.61
C VAL A 197 -2.20 5.83 5.18
N CYS A 198 -2.92 6.96 5.26
CA CYS A 198 -4.28 7.12 4.73
C CYS A 198 -4.20 8.08 3.53
N PRO A 199 -4.15 7.58 2.28
CA PRO A 199 -3.99 8.43 1.11
C PRO A 199 -5.33 8.83 0.50
N LEU A 200 -5.35 10.00 -0.12
CA LEU A 200 -6.39 10.42 -1.07
C LEU A 200 -5.69 10.75 -2.40
N ALA A 201 -5.74 9.83 -3.36
CA ALA A 201 -4.95 9.93 -4.58
C ALA A 201 -5.81 9.84 -5.84
N TRP A 202 -5.37 10.54 -6.90
CA TRP A 202 -5.94 10.40 -8.24
C TRP A 202 -5.44 9.10 -8.85
N THR A 203 -6.37 8.18 -9.11
CA THR A 203 -6.04 6.85 -9.65
C THR A 203 -6.76 6.61 -10.97
N ALA A 204 -6.26 5.67 -11.77
CA ALA A 204 -6.91 5.26 -13.02
C ALA A 204 -8.34 4.74 -12.79
N GLN A 205 -8.61 4.13 -11.63
CA GLN A 205 -9.97 3.73 -11.26
C GLN A 205 -10.87 4.94 -11.02
N LEU A 206 -10.37 5.98 -10.36
CA LEU A 206 -11.13 7.20 -10.11
C LEU A 206 -11.32 8.00 -11.40
N GLU A 207 -10.30 8.05 -12.27
CA GLU A 207 -10.38 8.65 -13.61
C GLU A 207 -11.43 7.93 -14.47
N LYS A 208 -11.43 6.60 -14.46
CA LYS A 208 -12.44 5.79 -15.14
C LYS A 208 -13.84 6.09 -14.61
N PHE A 209 -14.02 6.12 -13.27
CA PHE A 209 -15.31 6.45 -12.66
C PHE A 209 -15.80 7.83 -13.08
N LYS A 210 -14.94 8.84 -13.09
CA LYS A 210 -15.27 10.18 -13.57
C LYS A 210 -15.74 10.20 -15.03
N ASN A 211 -15.06 9.42 -15.89
CA ASN A 211 -15.35 9.40 -17.32
C ASN A 211 -16.64 8.63 -17.66
N GLU A 212 -16.89 7.51 -16.95
CA GLU A 212 -18.05 6.66 -17.19
C GLU A 212 -19.32 7.17 -16.49
N PHE A 213 -19.17 7.84 -15.33
CA PHE A 213 -20.28 8.29 -14.48
C PHE A 213 -20.08 9.72 -13.99
N PRO A 214 -20.02 10.74 -14.88
CA PRO A 214 -19.64 12.12 -14.50
C PRO A 214 -20.58 12.76 -13.49
N GLU A 215 -21.89 12.51 -13.58
CA GLU A 215 -22.88 13.05 -12.64
C GLU A 215 -22.73 12.42 -11.24
N ALA A 216 -22.57 11.09 -11.18
CA ALA A 216 -22.33 10.38 -9.93
C ALA A 216 -21.00 10.79 -9.31
N PHE A 217 -19.97 11.01 -10.13
CA PHE A 217 -18.69 11.53 -9.67
C PHE A 217 -18.85 12.92 -9.04
N ALA A 218 -19.51 13.85 -9.72
CA ALA A 218 -19.73 15.21 -9.22
C ALA A 218 -20.54 15.25 -7.91
N ALA A 219 -21.49 14.33 -7.75
CA ALA A 219 -22.32 14.24 -6.55
C ALA A 219 -21.58 13.64 -5.33
N ASN A 220 -20.66 12.69 -5.55
CA ASN A 220 -20.10 11.88 -4.49
C ASN A 220 -18.60 12.15 -4.20
N VAL A 221 -17.86 12.72 -5.15
CA VAL A 221 -16.41 12.93 -5.02
C VAL A 221 -16.12 14.39 -4.68
N LYS A 222 -15.74 14.62 -3.42
CA LYS A 222 -15.40 15.97 -2.94
C LYS A 222 -13.92 16.28 -3.19
N MET A 223 -13.65 17.47 -3.71
CA MET A 223 -12.30 17.97 -3.89
C MET A 223 -11.67 18.34 -2.54
N PRO A 224 -10.44 17.89 -2.23
CA PRO A 224 -9.76 18.31 -1.01
C PRO A 224 -9.37 19.79 -1.05
N PRO A 225 -9.11 20.42 0.12
CA PRO A 225 -8.69 21.82 0.20
C PRO A 225 -7.45 22.16 -0.64
N ALA A 226 -6.56 21.21 -0.89
CA ALA A 226 -5.41 21.37 -1.79
C ALA A 226 -5.78 21.65 -3.25
N GLY A 227 -7.08 21.50 -3.64
CA GLY A 227 -7.57 21.72 -4.97
C GLY A 227 -7.31 20.58 -5.96
N HIS A 228 -6.69 19.50 -5.54
CA HIS A 228 -6.44 18.31 -6.35
C HIS A 228 -6.34 17.06 -5.47
N TYR A 229 -6.57 15.90 -6.08
CA TYR A 229 -6.24 14.59 -5.49
C TYR A 229 -4.75 14.31 -5.65
N GLY A 230 -4.12 13.74 -4.64
CA GLY A 230 -2.69 13.51 -4.60
C GLY A 230 -2.17 12.67 -5.79
N ASP A 231 -1.05 13.06 -6.35
CA ASP A 231 -0.32 12.28 -7.33
C ASP A 231 0.29 11.04 -6.65
N THR A 232 0.06 9.87 -7.25
CA THR A 232 0.41 8.58 -6.62
C THR A 232 1.92 8.39 -6.45
N GLU A 233 2.75 8.99 -7.30
CA GLU A 233 4.21 8.94 -7.17
C GLU A 233 4.73 10.06 -6.29
N THR A 234 4.43 11.31 -6.64
CA THR A 234 5.12 12.47 -6.07
C THR A 234 4.59 12.89 -4.71
N GLU A 235 3.30 12.66 -4.42
CA GLU A 235 2.66 13.08 -3.16
C GLU A 235 2.36 11.91 -2.23
N ILE A 236 2.28 10.66 -2.75
CA ILE A 236 2.12 9.47 -1.92
C ILE A 236 3.42 8.66 -1.88
N GLY A 237 3.95 8.25 -3.03
CA GLY A 237 5.13 7.39 -3.14
C GLY A 237 6.37 8.00 -2.51
N ARG A 238 6.67 9.27 -2.79
CA ARG A 238 7.83 9.97 -2.21
C ARG A 238 7.72 10.13 -0.69
N VAL A 239 6.51 10.31 -0.16
CA VAL A 239 6.31 10.33 1.30
C VAL A 239 6.63 8.95 1.88
N CYS A 240 6.17 7.85 1.26
CA CYS A 240 6.52 6.49 1.71
C CYS A 240 8.03 6.25 1.69
N VAL A 241 8.74 6.76 0.68
CA VAL A 241 10.20 6.72 0.65
C VAL A 241 10.80 7.48 1.85
N ARG A 242 10.31 8.69 2.15
CA ARG A 242 10.85 9.53 3.23
C ARG A 242 10.62 8.95 4.61
N ILE A 243 9.42 8.47 4.93
CA ILE A 243 9.12 7.87 6.24
C ILE A 243 9.86 6.54 6.49
N ALA A 244 10.42 5.92 5.46
CA ALA A 244 11.33 4.78 5.61
C ALA A 244 12.77 5.21 5.99
N HIS A 245 13.08 6.51 6.05
CA HIS A 245 14.37 6.99 6.52
C HIS A 245 14.52 6.80 8.04
N PRO A 246 15.72 6.47 8.55
CA PRO A 246 15.96 6.29 9.99
C PRO A 246 15.51 7.45 10.88
N ASP A 247 15.58 8.69 10.38
CA ASP A 247 15.16 9.90 11.10
C ASP A 247 13.70 9.89 11.55
N PHE A 248 12.84 9.11 10.86
CA PHE A 248 11.41 9.00 11.18
C PHE A 248 11.08 7.90 12.19
N LYS A 249 12.04 7.07 12.59
CA LYS A 249 11.76 5.90 13.44
C LYS A 249 11.19 6.26 14.81
N TYR A 250 11.52 7.43 15.35
CA TYR A 250 10.95 7.89 16.61
C TYR A 250 9.44 8.25 16.50
N MET A 251 8.91 8.35 15.27
CA MET A 251 7.49 8.53 14.99
C MET A 251 6.75 7.19 14.78
N SER A 252 7.36 6.05 15.12
CA SER A 252 6.73 4.73 14.96
C SER A 252 5.37 4.66 15.66
N GLY A 253 4.36 4.13 14.97
CA GLY A 253 2.97 4.06 15.44
C GLY A 253 2.06 5.15 14.88
N GLU A 254 2.62 6.17 14.24
CA GLU A 254 1.85 7.29 13.69
C GLU A 254 1.00 6.90 12.47
N THR A 255 -0.15 7.56 12.35
CA THR A 255 -1.00 7.53 11.16
C THR A 255 -0.89 8.86 10.42
N LEU A 256 -0.34 8.81 9.22
CA LEU A 256 -0.20 9.98 8.35
C LEU A 256 -1.37 10.03 7.35
N THR A 257 -2.13 11.11 7.38
CA THR A 257 -3.16 11.38 6.37
C THR A 257 -2.55 12.19 5.23
N LEU A 258 -2.54 11.62 4.02
CA LEU A 258 -2.07 12.28 2.80
C LEU A 258 -3.29 12.63 1.95
N GLU A 259 -4.10 13.58 2.42
CA GLU A 259 -5.44 13.85 1.93
C GLU A 259 -5.66 15.33 1.55
N GLY A 260 -4.59 16.07 1.32
CA GLY A 260 -4.67 17.47 0.85
C GLY A 260 -5.49 18.39 1.76
N GLY A 261 -5.46 18.15 3.08
CA GLY A 261 -6.21 18.92 4.08
C GLY A 261 -7.65 18.43 4.34
N MET A 262 -8.13 17.38 3.66
CA MET A 262 -9.48 16.83 3.90
C MET A 262 -9.55 16.05 5.22
N GLY A 263 -8.51 15.34 5.58
CA GLY A 263 -8.43 14.46 6.74
C GLY A 263 -8.00 15.16 8.03
N LEU A 264 -8.52 16.36 8.31
CA LEU A 264 -8.22 17.06 9.55
C LEU A 264 -8.75 16.26 10.76
N ARG A 265 -7.84 15.97 11.69
CA ARG A 265 -8.16 15.33 12.97
C ARG A 265 -7.92 16.32 14.09
N PRO A 266 -8.76 16.32 15.14
CA PRO A 266 -8.49 17.12 16.34
C PRO A 266 -7.22 16.65 17.05
#